data_7d3df71921007a9ec62d36cdc17fb7af
#
_entry.id   7d3df71921007a9ec62d36cdc17fb7af
#
_cell.length_a   1.000
_cell.length_b   1.000
_cell.length_c   1.000
_cell.angle_alpha   90.00
_cell.angle_beta   90.00
_cell.angle_gamma   90.00
#
_symmetry.space_group_name_H-M   'P 1'
#
loop_
_entity.id
_entity.type
_entity.pdbx_description
1 polymer ?
#
loop_
_entity_poly.entity_id
_entity_poly.type
_entity_poly.pdbx_seq_one_letter_code
_entity_poly.pdbx_strand_id
1 'polypeptide(L)'
;REEWSAFHTHYGFQPAPEKDPDKELAFDLNTYSASVKARFIGSSSWEHTLGWDGQHQQNDISGYSFLLPEYHRSTTGLLWLTTYKPNNILSVSGGVRYDYGYIGISPHEDVYLADYLRRQGYDDEQVESYKWNSHAVRKHFGDYSFSLGLVWTPSVQHMVKVNIGRSFRLPGANELAANGVHHGTFRHEQGDASLKSEQGWQMDASYNLRYHGLSVSVSPFVSWFSNYIFLRPTGEWSVLPHAGQ
;
A
#
# COMPACT_ATOMS: atom_id res chain seq x y z
N ARG A 1 -2.18 2.83 -18.67
CA ARG A 1 -2.61 4.20 -18.39
C ARG A 1 -4.04 4.18 -17.90
N GLU A 2 -4.28 4.65 -16.68
CA GLU A 2 -5.61 4.82 -16.13
C GLU A 2 -5.87 6.31 -15.98
N GLU A 3 -6.94 6.79 -16.61
CA GLU A 3 -7.43 8.16 -16.44
C GLU A 3 -8.72 8.10 -15.63
N TRP A 4 -8.75 8.85 -14.54
CA TRP A 4 -9.93 9.00 -13.71
C TRP A 4 -10.35 10.46 -13.71
N SER A 5 -11.62 10.72 -14.03
CA SER A 5 -12.26 12.01 -13.81
C SER A 5 -13.49 11.81 -12.95
N ALA A 6 -13.61 12.54 -11.85
CA ALA A 6 -14.75 12.51 -10.97
C ALA A 6 -15.46 13.87 -10.99
N PHE A 7 -16.79 13.84 -11.08
CA PHE A 7 -17.62 15.04 -10.90
C PHE A 7 -17.90 15.21 -9.42
N HIS A 8 -17.54 16.38 -8.89
CA HIS A 8 -17.92 16.80 -7.56
C HIS A 8 -18.90 17.98 -7.66
N THR A 9 -19.97 17.88 -6.92
CA THR A 9 -20.77 19.07 -6.61
C THR A 9 -20.03 19.87 -5.57
N HIS A 10 -19.55 21.06 -5.93
CA HIS A 10 -18.98 22.01 -4.99
C HIS A 10 -20.06 22.45 -4.00
N TYR A 11 -19.96 21.95 -2.79
CA TYR A 11 -20.68 22.55 -1.67
C TYR A 11 -19.91 23.80 -1.22
N GLY A 12 -20.17 24.81 -1.88
CA GLY A 12 -20.23 26.17 -1.73
C GLY A 12 -19.34 27.00 -1.08
N PHE A 13 -18.27 27.33 -0.75
CA PHE A 13 -17.71 28.58 -0.28
C PHE A 13 -16.46 29.03 -1.04
N GLN A 14 -15.94 28.21 -1.90
CA GLN A 14 -14.88 28.61 -2.81
C GLN A 14 -15.51 29.15 -4.08
N PRO A 15 -15.12 30.33 -4.54
CA PRO A 15 -15.42 30.71 -5.90
C PRO A 15 -14.81 29.63 -6.79
N ALA A 16 -15.66 29.03 -7.64
CA ALA A 16 -15.17 28.07 -8.62
C ALA A 16 -14.01 28.73 -9.37
N PRO A 17 -12.82 28.15 -9.36
CA PRO A 17 -11.73 28.73 -10.12
C PRO A 17 -12.13 28.76 -11.58
N GLU A 18 -11.71 29.79 -12.32
CA GLU A 18 -11.71 29.80 -13.77
C GLU A 18 -10.73 28.74 -14.29
N LYS A 19 -11.05 27.46 -14.05
CA LYS A 19 -10.25 26.33 -14.50
C LYS A 19 -11.08 25.51 -15.44
N ASP A 20 -10.40 24.65 -16.18
CA ASP A 20 -11.00 23.72 -17.11
C ASP A 20 -12.26 23.12 -16.46
N PRO A 21 -13.46 23.52 -16.87
CA PRO A 21 -14.70 23.10 -16.23
C PRO A 21 -14.92 21.59 -16.37
N ASP A 22 -14.16 20.94 -17.26
CA ASP A 22 -14.28 19.53 -17.56
C ASP A 22 -13.36 18.65 -16.69
N LYS A 23 -12.47 19.27 -15.87
CA LYS A 23 -11.48 18.53 -15.06
C LYS A 23 -11.44 19.01 -13.63
N GLU A 24 -12.31 18.49 -12.81
CA GLU A 24 -12.23 18.74 -11.36
C GLU A 24 -11.04 18.00 -10.74
N LEU A 25 -10.94 16.71 -11.03
CA LEU A 25 -9.90 15.82 -10.51
C LEU A 25 -9.47 14.86 -11.60
N ALA A 26 -8.22 14.87 -11.97
CA ALA A 26 -7.68 13.94 -12.96
C ALA A 26 -6.34 13.38 -12.52
N PHE A 27 -6.17 12.07 -12.72
CA PHE A 27 -4.94 11.33 -12.47
C PHE A 27 -4.44 10.70 -13.77
N ASP A 28 -3.16 10.79 -14.03
CA ASP A 28 -2.48 10.04 -15.07
C ASP A 28 -1.45 9.12 -14.41
N LEU A 29 -1.87 7.90 -14.09
CA LEU A 29 -1.03 6.91 -13.47
C LEU A 29 -0.43 5.99 -14.54
N ASN A 30 0.88 6.10 -14.70
CA ASN A 30 1.66 5.23 -15.57
C ASN A 30 2.41 4.20 -14.72
N THR A 31 2.28 2.92 -15.05
CA THR A 31 2.94 1.82 -14.36
C THR A 31 3.71 0.96 -15.34
N TYR A 32 4.99 0.80 -15.11
CA TYR A 32 5.89 -0.08 -15.86
C TYR A 32 6.38 -1.18 -14.93
N SER A 33 6.27 -2.43 -15.34
CA SER A 33 6.73 -3.56 -14.55
C SER A 33 7.44 -4.59 -15.41
N ALA A 34 8.45 -5.22 -14.83
CA ALA A 34 9.16 -6.33 -15.42
C ALA A 34 9.45 -7.38 -14.37
N SER A 35 9.40 -8.65 -14.76
CA SER A 35 9.76 -9.76 -13.89
C SER A 35 10.47 -10.88 -14.66
N VAL A 36 11.44 -11.49 -14.00
CA VAL A 36 12.15 -12.66 -14.52
C VAL A 36 12.18 -13.71 -13.43
N LYS A 37 11.84 -14.96 -13.78
CA LYS A 37 11.92 -16.09 -12.87
C LYS A 37 12.62 -17.26 -13.57
N ALA A 38 13.55 -17.86 -12.86
CA ALA A 38 14.23 -19.06 -13.30
C ALA A 38 13.94 -20.20 -12.32
N ARG A 39 13.47 -21.32 -12.83
CA ARG A 39 13.15 -22.52 -12.06
C ARG A 39 14.20 -23.58 -12.34
N PHE A 40 14.73 -24.15 -11.27
CA PHE A 40 15.77 -25.20 -11.33
C PHE A 40 15.27 -26.44 -10.60
N ILE A 41 15.39 -27.57 -11.22
CA ILE A 41 15.14 -28.86 -10.62
C ILE A 41 16.52 -29.44 -10.22
N GLY A 42 16.88 -29.33 -8.94
CA GLY A 42 18.17 -29.76 -8.44
C GLY A 42 18.27 -31.26 -8.32
N SER A 43 17.15 -31.94 -8.06
CA SER A 43 17.02 -33.41 -8.02
C SER A 43 15.52 -33.76 -8.06
N SER A 44 15.21 -35.07 -8.01
CA SER A 44 13.81 -35.54 -7.88
C SER A 44 13.10 -35.01 -6.64
N SER A 45 13.84 -34.55 -5.63
CA SER A 45 13.30 -34.07 -4.35
C SER A 45 13.39 -32.54 -4.15
N TRP A 46 14.22 -31.84 -4.92
CA TRP A 46 14.49 -30.42 -4.74
C TRP A 46 14.14 -29.63 -5.97
N GLU A 47 13.38 -28.54 -5.72
CA GLU A 47 13.04 -27.55 -6.68
C GLU A 47 13.36 -26.15 -6.13
N HIS A 48 13.99 -25.31 -6.93
CA HIS A 48 14.33 -23.94 -6.58
C HIS A 48 13.80 -22.96 -7.64
N THR A 49 13.36 -21.82 -7.21
CA THR A 49 13.04 -20.70 -8.09
C THR A 49 13.77 -19.45 -7.61
N LEU A 50 14.53 -18.85 -8.50
CA LEU A 50 15.10 -17.52 -8.32
C LEU A 50 14.28 -16.54 -9.15
N GLY A 51 14.02 -15.38 -8.61
CA GLY A 51 13.27 -14.35 -9.31
C GLY A 51 13.75 -12.96 -8.99
N TRP A 52 13.53 -12.11 -9.95
CA TRP A 52 13.65 -10.67 -9.85
C TRP A 52 12.38 -10.02 -10.39
N ASP A 53 11.94 -8.95 -9.75
CA ASP A 53 10.93 -8.06 -10.32
C ASP A 53 11.28 -6.60 -10.03
N GLY A 54 10.77 -5.73 -10.89
CA GLY A 54 10.88 -4.30 -10.75
C GLY A 54 9.62 -3.62 -11.24
N GLN A 55 9.28 -2.51 -10.59
CA GLN A 55 8.15 -1.67 -10.96
C GLN A 55 8.53 -0.20 -10.82
N HIS A 56 8.09 0.59 -11.79
CA HIS A 56 8.13 2.04 -11.73
C HIS A 56 6.73 2.59 -11.96
N GLN A 57 6.30 3.50 -11.09
CA GLN A 57 5.03 4.21 -11.18
C GLN A 57 5.30 5.71 -11.19
N GLN A 58 4.55 6.40 -12.02
CA GLN A 58 4.46 7.85 -12.03
C GLN A 58 3.00 8.24 -12.04
N ASN A 59 2.59 9.09 -11.11
CA ASN A 59 1.26 9.65 -11.03
C ASN A 59 1.35 11.17 -11.18
N ASP A 60 0.84 11.67 -12.27
CA ASP A 60 0.69 13.08 -12.53
C ASP A 60 -0.75 13.48 -12.23
N ILE A 61 -0.95 14.65 -11.62
CA ILE A 61 -2.27 15.14 -11.28
C ILE A 61 -2.61 16.39 -12.07
N SER A 62 -3.88 16.53 -12.42
CA SER A 62 -4.41 17.75 -13.03
C SER A 62 -5.84 18.01 -12.55
N GLY A 63 -6.32 19.22 -12.77
CA GLY A 63 -7.61 19.66 -12.24
C GLY A 63 -7.45 20.67 -11.11
N TYR A 64 -8.56 21.09 -10.55
CA TYR A 64 -8.59 22.11 -9.51
C TYR A 64 -8.79 21.55 -8.09
N SER A 65 -9.14 20.27 -7.97
CA SER A 65 -9.25 19.57 -6.70
C SER A 65 -8.03 18.68 -6.46
N PHE A 66 -7.72 18.46 -5.19
CA PHE A 66 -6.62 17.61 -4.75
C PHE A 66 -7.16 16.40 -3.98
N LEU A 67 -6.65 15.23 -4.28
CA LEU A 67 -6.93 13.99 -3.54
C LEU A 67 -5.66 13.20 -3.24
N LEU A 68 -4.80 13.04 -4.23
CA LEU A 68 -3.51 12.35 -4.12
C LEU A 68 -2.40 13.26 -4.61
N PRO A 69 -1.23 13.26 -3.98
CA PRO A 69 -0.08 14.02 -4.49
C PRO A 69 0.46 13.42 -5.79
N GLU A 70 1.14 14.25 -6.57
CA GLU A 70 2.04 13.75 -7.60
C GLU A 70 3.18 12.96 -6.97
N TYR A 71 3.49 11.80 -7.54
CA TYR A 71 4.59 10.99 -7.06
C TYR A 71 5.21 10.13 -8.16
N HIS A 72 6.44 9.77 -7.94
CA HIS A 72 7.10 8.68 -8.64
C HIS A 72 7.61 7.66 -7.61
N ARG A 73 7.41 6.40 -7.94
CA ARG A 73 7.77 5.29 -7.07
C ARG A 73 8.48 4.22 -7.87
N SER A 74 9.62 3.77 -7.37
CA SER A 74 10.35 2.63 -7.95
C SER A 74 10.52 1.56 -6.89
N THR A 75 10.25 0.32 -7.24
CA THR A 75 10.48 -0.83 -6.38
C THR A 75 11.20 -1.92 -7.15
N THR A 76 12.07 -2.65 -6.47
CA THR A 76 12.73 -3.83 -7.02
C THR A 76 12.87 -4.88 -5.94
N GLY A 77 12.75 -6.15 -6.32
CA GLY A 77 12.82 -7.26 -5.37
C GLY A 77 13.53 -8.47 -5.94
N LEU A 78 14.26 -9.14 -5.08
CA LEU A 78 14.88 -10.44 -5.35
C LEU A 78 14.22 -11.50 -4.49
N LEU A 79 13.88 -12.62 -5.07
CA LEU A 79 13.25 -13.73 -4.38
C LEU A 79 13.98 -15.05 -4.64
N TRP A 80 13.98 -15.90 -3.62
CA TRP A 80 14.35 -17.29 -3.71
C TRP A 80 13.30 -18.15 -3.03
N LEU A 81 12.74 -19.08 -3.78
CA LEU A 81 11.81 -20.09 -3.29
C LEU A 81 12.45 -21.47 -3.42
N THR A 82 12.17 -22.33 -2.46
CA THR A 82 12.63 -23.72 -2.49
C THR A 82 11.51 -24.65 -2.02
N THR A 83 11.45 -25.81 -2.63
CA THR A 83 10.56 -26.89 -2.20
C THR A 83 11.36 -28.17 -2.12
N TYR A 84 11.22 -28.86 -0.99
CA TYR A 84 11.81 -30.16 -0.72
C TYR A 84 10.73 -31.22 -0.53
N LYS A 85 10.76 -32.24 -1.35
CA LYS A 85 9.84 -33.37 -1.32
C LYS A 85 10.65 -34.70 -1.22
N PRO A 86 11.04 -35.11 0.00
CA PRO A 86 11.81 -36.35 0.18
C PRO A 86 11.01 -37.60 -0.24
N ASN A 87 9.69 -37.52 -0.16
CA ASN A 87 8.77 -38.59 -0.52
C ASN A 87 7.37 -38.02 -0.81
N ASN A 88 6.40 -38.89 -1.11
CA ASN A 88 5.03 -38.50 -1.43
C ASN A 88 4.19 -38.09 -0.21
N ILE A 89 4.74 -38.24 1.01
CA ILE A 89 4.03 -37.96 2.27
C ILE A 89 4.39 -36.59 2.81
N LEU A 90 5.61 -36.10 2.54
CA LEU A 90 6.14 -34.87 3.11
C LEU A 90 6.57 -33.89 2.02
N SER A 91 6.13 -32.63 2.16
CA SER A 91 6.64 -31.52 1.37
C SER A 91 6.94 -30.35 2.30
N VAL A 92 8.12 -29.80 2.20
CA VAL A 92 8.55 -28.59 2.89
C VAL A 92 8.85 -27.53 1.84
N SER A 93 8.29 -26.36 2.01
CA SER A 93 8.54 -25.21 1.12
C SER A 93 9.02 -24.02 1.93
N GLY A 94 9.95 -23.27 1.39
CA GLY A 94 10.45 -22.05 2.00
C GLY A 94 10.71 -20.98 0.94
N GLY A 95 10.62 -19.74 1.35
CA GLY A 95 10.93 -18.62 0.49
C GLY A 95 11.42 -17.43 1.28
N VAL A 96 12.33 -16.70 0.67
CA VAL A 96 12.79 -15.39 1.16
C VAL A 96 12.78 -14.41 0.02
N ARG A 97 12.45 -13.16 0.35
CA ARG A 97 12.47 -12.06 -0.59
C ARG A 97 12.96 -10.81 0.12
N TYR A 98 13.77 -10.04 -0.57
CA TYR A 98 14.17 -8.71 -0.16
C TYR A 98 13.71 -7.71 -1.22
N ASP A 99 13.08 -6.62 -0.76
CA ASP A 99 12.63 -5.55 -1.61
C ASP A 99 13.26 -4.24 -1.20
N TYR A 100 13.59 -3.46 -2.21
CA TYR A 100 14.00 -2.08 -2.07
C TYR A 100 13.03 -1.18 -2.81
N GLY A 101 12.61 -0.11 -2.16
CA GLY A 101 11.68 0.87 -2.72
C GLY A 101 12.15 2.30 -2.51
N TYR A 102 11.89 3.12 -3.49
CA TYR A 102 12.04 4.57 -3.43
C TYR A 102 10.71 5.23 -3.78
N ILE A 103 10.37 6.29 -3.07
CA ILE A 103 9.25 7.17 -3.40
C ILE A 103 9.69 8.62 -3.31
N GLY A 104 9.38 9.38 -4.34
CA GLY A 104 9.47 10.83 -4.38
C GLY A 104 8.09 11.43 -4.58
N ILE A 105 7.69 12.33 -3.71
CA ILE A 105 6.40 13.01 -3.71
C ILE A 105 6.64 14.48 -3.92
N SER A 106 5.91 15.08 -4.86
CA SER A 106 5.96 16.51 -5.15
C SER A 106 5.10 17.30 -4.16
N PRO A 107 5.53 18.48 -3.74
CA PRO A 107 4.66 19.37 -2.98
C PRO A 107 3.54 19.89 -3.87
N HIS A 108 2.37 20.07 -3.30
CA HIS A 108 1.22 20.68 -3.99
C HIS A 108 0.65 21.82 -3.17
N GLU A 109 0.70 23.01 -3.74
CA GLU A 109 0.17 24.25 -3.13
C GLU A 109 -1.24 24.52 -3.64
N ASP A 110 -2.20 24.72 -2.73
CA ASP A 110 -3.53 25.22 -3.03
C ASP A 110 -3.52 26.76 -3.04
N VAL A 111 -3.28 27.33 -4.20
CA VAL A 111 -3.22 28.78 -4.36
C VAL A 111 -4.56 29.47 -4.05
N TYR A 112 -5.68 28.78 -4.26
CA TYR A 112 -7.02 29.34 -3.98
C TYR A 112 -7.29 29.37 -2.49
N LEU A 113 -6.92 28.32 -1.78
CA LEU A 113 -6.98 28.28 -0.33
C LEU A 113 -6.11 29.38 0.28
N ALA A 114 -4.89 29.55 -0.22
CA ALA A 114 -3.99 30.59 0.24
C ALA A 114 -4.61 31.98 0.09
N ASP A 115 -5.19 32.28 -1.06
CA ASP A 115 -5.87 33.57 -1.31
C ASP A 115 -7.13 33.75 -0.48
N TYR A 116 -7.88 32.67 -0.26
CA TYR A 116 -9.05 32.69 0.60
C TYR A 116 -8.68 33.01 2.05
N LEU A 117 -7.68 32.31 2.61
CA LEU A 117 -7.22 32.51 3.98
C LEU A 117 -6.72 33.95 4.21
N ARG A 118 -5.94 34.51 3.28
CA ARG A 118 -5.54 35.93 3.34
C ARG A 118 -6.71 36.88 3.40
N ARG A 119 -7.74 36.62 2.58
CA ARG A 119 -8.96 37.43 2.60
C ARG A 119 -9.76 37.30 3.90
N GLN A 120 -9.65 36.18 4.59
CA GLN A 120 -10.29 35.98 5.90
C GLN A 120 -9.47 36.56 7.06
N GLY A 121 -8.28 37.10 6.78
CA GLY A 121 -7.46 37.80 7.80
C GLY A 121 -6.49 36.86 8.54
N TYR A 122 -6.24 35.64 8.02
CA TYR A 122 -5.17 34.80 8.52
C TYR A 122 -3.81 35.45 8.26
N ASP A 123 -2.89 35.30 9.20
CA ASP A 123 -1.53 35.79 9.02
C ASP A 123 -0.70 34.92 8.05
N ASP A 124 0.45 35.44 7.62
CA ASP A 124 1.26 34.77 6.61
C ASP A 124 1.81 33.41 7.12
N GLU A 125 2.05 33.23 8.41
CA GLU A 125 2.51 31.97 8.99
C GLU A 125 1.40 30.91 8.93
N GLN A 126 0.18 31.30 9.27
CA GLN A 126 -0.98 30.43 9.17
C GLN A 126 -1.27 30.05 7.72
N VAL A 127 -1.25 31.03 6.80
CA VAL A 127 -1.45 30.77 5.37
C VAL A 127 -0.37 29.79 4.85
N GLU A 128 0.89 30.00 5.20
CA GLU A 128 2.00 29.12 4.80
C GLU A 128 1.82 27.70 5.33
N SER A 129 1.29 27.54 6.54
CA SER A 129 1.03 26.24 7.13
C SER A 129 -0.12 25.48 6.45
N TYR A 130 -1.18 26.16 6.01
CA TYR A 130 -2.40 25.52 5.53
C TYR A 130 -2.50 25.35 4.02
N LYS A 131 -1.75 26.15 3.25
CA LYS A 131 -1.84 26.13 1.78
C LYS A 131 -1.31 24.88 1.11
N TRP A 132 -0.55 24.05 1.83
CA TRP A 132 0.08 22.84 1.27
C TRP A 132 -0.82 21.62 1.41
N ASN A 133 -1.36 21.14 0.32
CA ASN A 133 -2.10 19.87 0.25
C ASN A 133 -1.18 18.65 0.29
N SER A 134 0.08 18.82 -0.07
CA SER A 134 1.13 17.82 0.17
C SER A 134 2.48 18.49 0.34
N HIS A 135 3.33 17.88 1.14
CA HIS A 135 4.72 18.28 1.30
C HIS A 135 5.65 17.40 0.47
N ALA A 136 6.81 17.95 0.10
CA ALA A 136 7.84 17.17 -0.58
C ALA A 136 8.35 16.04 0.33
N VAL A 137 8.31 14.82 -0.15
CA VAL A 137 8.86 13.65 0.55
C VAL A 137 9.78 12.88 -0.40
N ARG A 138 10.97 12.53 0.09
CA ARG A 138 11.87 11.59 -0.59
C ARG A 138 12.27 10.52 0.39
N LYS A 139 11.90 9.27 0.11
CA LYS A 139 12.09 8.20 1.07
C LYS A 139 12.51 6.90 0.41
N HIS A 140 13.39 6.21 1.08
CA HIS A 140 13.86 4.88 0.71
C HIS A 140 13.39 3.87 1.74
N PHE A 141 13.05 2.69 1.26
CA PHE A 141 12.62 1.58 2.08
C PHE A 141 13.41 0.33 1.68
N GLY A 142 13.76 -0.46 2.66
CA GLY A 142 14.29 -1.80 2.45
C GLY A 142 13.65 -2.72 3.46
N ASP A 143 13.06 -3.84 3.01
CA ASP A 143 12.46 -4.79 3.92
C ASP A 143 12.51 -6.20 3.31
N TYR A 144 12.30 -7.21 4.15
CA TYR A 144 12.30 -8.60 3.72
C TYR A 144 10.99 -9.28 4.09
N SER A 145 10.61 -10.23 3.29
CA SER A 145 9.56 -11.19 3.60
C SER A 145 10.10 -12.61 3.54
N PHE A 146 9.50 -13.51 4.27
CA PHE A 146 9.77 -14.92 4.16
C PHE A 146 8.53 -15.75 4.43
N SER A 147 8.56 -16.99 4.00
CA SER A 147 7.57 -18.00 4.31
C SER A 147 8.22 -19.36 4.50
N LEU A 148 7.64 -20.16 5.39
CA LEU A 148 7.98 -21.56 5.57
C LEU A 148 6.68 -22.34 5.67
N GLY A 149 6.53 -23.35 4.84
CA GLY A 149 5.36 -24.22 4.79
C GLY A 149 5.73 -25.69 4.86
N LEU A 150 4.88 -26.45 5.53
CA LEU A 150 4.96 -27.89 5.63
C LEU A 150 3.62 -28.49 5.23
N VAL A 151 3.67 -29.53 4.39
CA VAL A 151 2.51 -30.37 4.07
C VAL A 151 2.89 -31.81 4.42
N TRP A 152 2.10 -32.43 5.29
CA TRP A 152 2.27 -33.82 5.71
C TRP A 152 0.98 -34.61 5.46
N THR A 153 1.10 -35.66 4.63
CA THR A 153 -0.02 -36.49 4.20
C THR A 153 0.30 -37.95 4.55
N PRO A 154 0.21 -38.35 5.84
CA PRO A 154 0.57 -39.66 6.30
C PRO A 154 -0.27 -40.79 5.69
N SER A 155 -1.48 -40.45 5.25
CA SER A 155 -2.37 -41.36 4.54
C SER A 155 -3.32 -40.57 3.62
N VAL A 156 -4.07 -41.29 2.78
CA VAL A 156 -5.08 -40.68 1.89
C VAL A 156 -6.22 -40.01 2.66
N GLN A 157 -6.41 -40.33 3.93
CA GLN A 157 -7.43 -39.78 4.81
C GLN A 157 -6.98 -38.52 5.53
N HIS A 158 -5.69 -38.36 5.79
CA HIS A 158 -5.18 -37.32 6.67
C HIS A 158 -4.21 -36.39 5.94
N MET A 159 -4.43 -35.09 6.07
CA MET A 159 -3.52 -34.07 5.59
C MET A 159 -3.38 -32.98 6.65
N VAL A 160 -2.15 -32.64 6.98
CA VAL A 160 -1.77 -31.51 7.85
C VAL A 160 -0.98 -30.51 7.02
N LYS A 161 -1.31 -29.23 7.14
CA LYS A 161 -0.52 -28.13 6.59
C LYS A 161 -0.21 -27.15 7.72
N VAL A 162 0.99 -26.62 7.71
CA VAL A 162 1.41 -25.54 8.62
C VAL A 162 2.20 -24.53 7.82
N ASN A 163 1.89 -23.27 7.99
CA ASN A 163 2.64 -22.19 7.38
C ASN A 163 2.96 -21.11 8.42
N ILE A 164 4.12 -20.49 8.26
CA ILE A 164 4.49 -19.27 8.96
C ILE A 164 5.15 -18.34 7.97
N GLY A 165 4.83 -17.06 8.06
CA GLY A 165 5.40 -16.07 7.19
C GLY A 165 5.45 -14.68 7.81
N ARG A 166 6.36 -13.88 7.30
CA ARG A 166 6.46 -12.46 7.53
C ARG A 166 6.27 -11.73 6.21
N SER A 167 5.39 -10.76 6.22
CA SER A 167 5.14 -9.87 5.09
C SER A 167 5.36 -8.42 5.48
N PHE A 168 5.48 -7.55 4.50
CA PHE A 168 5.55 -6.11 4.71
C PHE A 168 4.78 -5.38 3.60
N ARG A 169 4.44 -4.11 3.88
CA ARG A 169 3.87 -3.17 2.94
C ARG A 169 4.58 -1.83 3.07
N LEU A 170 4.95 -1.24 1.95
CA LEU A 170 5.49 0.12 1.94
C LEU A 170 4.34 1.13 2.06
N PRO A 171 4.54 2.25 2.78
CA PRO A 171 3.55 3.31 2.87
C PRO A 171 3.18 3.87 1.49
N GLY A 172 1.92 4.25 1.33
CA GLY A 172 1.43 4.95 0.15
C GLY A 172 1.81 6.43 0.13
N ALA A 173 1.67 7.07 -1.04
CA ALA A 173 1.98 8.49 -1.18
C ALA A 173 1.08 9.37 -0.29
N ASN A 174 -0.22 9.05 -0.23
CA ASN A 174 -1.17 9.73 0.65
C ASN A 174 -0.84 9.52 2.14
N GLU A 175 -0.46 8.31 2.54
CA GLU A 175 -0.07 8.02 3.93
C GLU A 175 1.17 8.82 4.37
N LEU A 176 2.06 9.14 3.44
CA LEU A 176 3.30 9.87 3.71
C LEU A 176 3.16 11.39 3.66
N ALA A 177 2.29 11.93 2.80
CA ALA A 177 2.36 13.34 2.45
C ALA A 177 1.01 14.02 2.23
N ALA A 178 -0.13 13.35 2.37
CA ALA A 178 -1.42 14.02 2.28
C ALA A 178 -1.55 15.09 3.36
N ASN A 179 -2.10 16.24 3.01
CA ASN A 179 -2.47 17.30 3.94
C ASN A 179 -3.61 18.10 3.32
N GLY A 180 -4.81 17.56 3.38
CA GLY A 180 -5.94 18.19 2.74
C GLY A 180 -7.27 17.53 3.02
N VAL A 181 -8.33 18.17 2.57
CA VAL A 181 -9.69 17.69 2.76
C VAL A 181 -10.01 16.63 1.71
N HIS A 182 -10.35 15.44 2.16
CA HIS A 182 -10.93 14.42 1.30
C HIS A 182 -12.39 14.76 1.03
N HIS A 183 -12.68 15.30 -0.15
CA HIS A 183 -14.00 15.83 -0.50
C HIS A 183 -15.15 14.83 -0.34
N GLY A 184 -14.93 13.55 -0.64
CA GLY A 184 -15.97 12.54 -0.51
C GLY A 184 -16.37 12.21 0.94
N THR A 185 -15.52 12.51 1.92
CA THR A 185 -15.75 12.20 3.34
C THR A 185 -15.74 13.44 4.23
N PHE A 186 -15.39 14.58 3.69
CA PHE A 186 -15.22 15.85 4.40
C PHE A 186 -14.27 15.76 5.61
N ARG A 187 -13.26 14.89 5.52
CA ARG A 187 -12.22 14.73 6.53
C ARG A 187 -10.95 15.43 6.08
N HIS A 188 -10.30 16.10 7.02
CA HIS A 188 -8.93 16.53 6.80
C HIS A 188 -7.98 15.35 7.08
N GLU A 189 -7.29 14.89 6.06
CA GLU A 189 -6.34 13.79 6.17
C GLU A 189 -4.91 14.31 6.19
N GLN A 190 -4.14 13.88 7.17
CA GLN A 190 -2.73 14.22 7.32
C GLN A 190 -1.88 12.95 7.22
N GLY A 191 -0.93 12.96 6.31
CA GLY A 191 0.08 11.94 6.17
C GLY A 191 1.21 12.13 7.18
N ASP A 192 1.99 11.10 7.37
CA ASP A 192 3.17 11.12 8.23
C ASP A 192 4.41 10.65 7.46
N ALA A 193 5.30 11.57 7.13
CA ALA A 193 6.54 11.29 6.42
C ALA A 193 7.51 10.39 7.24
N SER A 194 7.29 10.22 8.54
CA SER A 194 8.11 9.36 9.40
C SER A 194 7.75 7.87 9.28
N LEU A 195 6.62 7.51 8.69
CA LEU A 195 6.13 6.14 8.60
C LEU A 195 7.20 5.19 8.06
N LYS A 196 7.29 4.03 8.70
CA LYS A 196 8.09 2.88 8.26
C LYS A 196 7.20 1.87 7.56
N SER A 197 7.81 0.86 6.92
CA SER A 197 7.05 -0.26 6.35
C SER A 197 6.13 -0.89 7.39
N GLU A 198 4.90 -1.17 7.00
CA GLU A 198 4.02 -2.05 7.77
C GLU A 198 4.58 -3.46 7.76
N GLN A 199 4.53 -4.15 8.88
CA GLN A 199 5.10 -5.49 9.03
C GLN A 199 4.11 -6.41 9.74
N GLY A 200 3.75 -7.48 9.06
CA GLY A 200 2.84 -8.48 9.57
C GLY A 200 3.47 -9.87 9.62
N TRP A 201 3.07 -10.63 10.63
CA TRP A 201 3.37 -12.03 10.79
C TRP A 201 2.09 -12.82 10.75
N GLN A 202 2.13 -13.96 10.13
CA GLN A 202 1.01 -14.87 10.08
C GLN A 202 1.49 -16.30 10.30
N MET A 203 0.75 -17.02 11.10
CA MET A 203 0.87 -18.46 11.25
C MET A 203 -0.50 -19.08 11.03
N ASP A 204 -0.56 -20.09 10.21
CA ASP A 204 -1.77 -20.88 9.95
C ASP A 204 -1.45 -22.37 9.94
N ALA A 205 -2.43 -23.13 10.36
CA ALA A 205 -2.41 -24.58 10.28
C ALA A 205 -3.73 -25.07 9.70
N SER A 206 -3.71 -26.21 9.03
CA SER A 206 -4.92 -26.85 8.52
C SER A 206 -4.79 -28.34 8.72
N TYR A 207 -5.85 -28.93 9.28
CA TYR A 207 -6.01 -30.39 9.34
C TYR A 207 -7.24 -30.77 8.52
N ASN A 208 -7.06 -31.71 7.60
CA ASN A 208 -8.12 -32.26 6.77
C ASN A 208 -8.24 -33.76 6.98
N LEU A 209 -9.43 -34.21 7.33
CA LEU A 209 -9.79 -35.61 7.45
C LEU A 209 -10.82 -35.97 6.37
N ARG A 210 -10.60 -37.11 5.69
CA ARG A 210 -11.56 -37.72 4.79
C ARG A 210 -11.74 -39.18 5.20
N TYR A 211 -12.95 -39.55 5.67
CA TYR A 211 -13.21 -40.88 6.14
C TYR A 211 -14.68 -41.29 5.83
N HIS A 212 -14.84 -42.35 5.03
CA HIS A 212 -16.16 -42.95 4.71
C HIS A 212 -17.28 -41.94 4.35
N GLY A 213 -16.99 -41.00 3.45
CA GLY A 213 -17.96 -39.96 3.04
C GLY A 213 -18.03 -38.75 3.96
N LEU A 214 -17.37 -38.79 5.13
CA LEU A 214 -17.20 -37.64 6.01
C LEU A 214 -15.95 -36.84 5.59
N SER A 215 -16.07 -35.51 5.48
CA SER A 215 -14.95 -34.59 5.32
C SER A 215 -14.99 -33.53 6.42
N VAL A 216 -13.89 -33.42 7.15
CA VAL A 216 -13.69 -32.43 8.22
C VAL A 216 -12.45 -31.61 7.89
N SER A 217 -12.56 -30.29 7.98
CA SER A 217 -11.43 -29.36 7.84
C SER A 217 -11.45 -28.38 9.01
N VAL A 218 -10.30 -28.23 9.67
CA VAL A 218 -10.07 -27.26 10.74
C VAL A 218 -8.85 -26.45 10.38
N SER A 219 -8.99 -25.11 10.39
CA SER A 219 -7.93 -24.21 9.93
C SER A 219 -7.77 -23.01 10.89
N PRO A 220 -7.11 -23.20 12.04
CA PRO A 220 -6.75 -22.10 12.92
C PRO A 220 -5.69 -21.20 12.26
N PHE A 221 -5.75 -19.91 12.57
CA PHE A 221 -4.73 -18.95 12.18
C PHE A 221 -4.54 -17.89 13.25
N VAL A 222 -3.38 -17.25 13.24
CA VAL A 222 -3.06 -16.07 14.03
C VAL A 222 -2.25 -15.11 13.18
N SER A 223 -2.57 -13.83 13.28
CA SER A 223 -1.83 -12.75 12.64
C SER A 223 -1.52 -11.68 13.67
N TRP A 224 -0.33 -11.12 13.61
CA TRP A 224 0.06 -9.98 14.43
C TRP A 224 0.93 -9.02 13.62
N PHE A 225 0.86 -7.74 13.99
CA PHE A 225 1.60 -6.68 13.32
C PHE A 225 2.56 -6.03 14.33
N SER A 226 3.82 -5.91 13.92
CA SER A 226 4.81 -5.14 14.68
C SER A 226 4.77 -3.65 14.35
N ASN A 227 4.30 -3.31 13.15
CA ASN A 227 4.00 -1.97 12.70
C ASN A 227 2.80 -2.04 11.76
N TYR A 228 1.71 -1.33 12.10
CA TYR A 228 0.48 -1.30 11.33
C TYR A 228 0.12 0.13 10.98
N ILE A 229 -0.13 0.39 9.69
CA ILE A 229 -0.47 1.71 9.19
C ILE A 229 -1.99 1.79 9.03
N PHE A 230 -2.61 2.71 9.74
CA PHE A 230 -4.05 2.93 9.66
C PHE A 230 -4.39 4.41 9.88
N LEU A 231 -5.50 4.84 9.30
CA LEU A 231 -6.05 6.17 9.53
C LEU A 231 -6.78 6.20 10.87
N ARG A 232 -6.42 7.13 11.74
CA ARG A 232 -7.07 7.33 13.04
C ARG A 232 -7.59 8.75 13.18
N PRO A 233 -8.74 8.97 13.84
CA PRO A 233 -9.17 10.31 14.23
C PRO A 233 -8.16 10.92 15.21
N THR A 234 -7.81 12.19 15.01
CA THR A 234 -6.99 12.95 15.97
C THR A 234 -7.80 13.49 17.13
N GLY A 235 -9.10 13.67 16.93
CA GLY A 235 -10.00 14.38 17.85
C GLY A 235 -9.91 15.89 17.73
N GLU A 236 -9.12 16.40 16.80
CA GLU A 236 -8.95 17.82 16.54
C GLU A 236 -9.80 18.26 15.35
N TRP A 237 -10.38 19.44 15.44
CA TRP A 237 -11.07 20.03 14.30
C TRP A 237 -10.08 20.67 13.36
N SER A 238 -10.26 20.46 12.07
CA SER A 238 -9.51 21.21 11.08
C SER A 238 -9.89 22.69 11.15
N VAL A 239 -8.89 23.54 11.07
CA VAL A 239 -9.07 25.00 10.94
C VAL A 239 -9.46 25.41 9.52
N LEU A 240 -9.42 24.47 8.57
CA LEU A 240 -9.82 24.72 7.19
C LEU A 240 -11.34 24.83 7.08
N PRO A 241 -11.87 25.79 6.28
CA PRO A 241 -13.29 26.15 6.29
C PRO A 241 -14.26 25.06 5.82
N HIS A 242 -13.77 23.95 5.31
CA HIS A 242 -14.58 22.84 4.77
C HIS A 242 -14.27 21.49 5.37
N ALA A 243 -13.40 21.43 6.35
CA ALA A 243 -12.99 20.18 6.93
C ALA A 243 -13.79 19.89 8.19
N GLY A 244 -14.33 18.69 8.26
CA GLY A 244 -14.69 18.05 9.51
C GLY A 244 -13.46 17.53 10.25
N GLN A 245 -13.72 16.71 11.26
CA GLN A 245 -12.66 15.99 11.99
C GLN A 245 -11.94 14.99 11.10
#